data_b2704732549793c32011061c50f23717
#
_entry.id   b2704732549793c32011061c50f23717
#
_cell.length_a   1.000
_cell.length_b   1.000
_cell.length_c   1.000
_cell.angle_alpha   90.00
_cell.angle_beta   90.00
_cell.angle_gamma   90.00
#
_symmetry.space_group_name_H-M   'P 1'
#
loop_
_entity.id
_entity.type
_entity.pdbx_description
1 polymer ?
#
loop_
_entity_poly.entity_id
_entity_poly.type
_entity_poly.pdbx_seq_one_letter_code
_entity_poly.pdbx_strand_id
1 'polypeptide(L)'
;MQPVHAASKAGNSSQRRAGRREELVAVASKLFAARGYHGTRMDDIADVAGLNKATVYHYFASKALILYEIYFKAAEETLACLQDDPRWSARESLYQCTSRMLALIFSNREQGAVYFQENPFLSEWLSPEQVAEIRKREDMVQERVQNIIERGIASSEFVECDSHVMALGYIGMVLGSYRWLNPSGRRSAQEIAVEFSTTLLRGLIRDEETRINDPLGVATATSVDGTP
;
A
#
# COMPACT_ATOMS: atom_id res chain seq x y z
N MET A 1 28.38 39.68 15.80
CA MET A 1 26.91 39.48 15.77
C MET A 1 26.53 39.13 14.34
N GLN A 2 26.32 37.85 14.06
CA GLN A 2 25.94 37.36 12.72
C GLN A 2 24.47 36.94 12.69
N PRO A 3 23.79 36.97 11.55
CA PRO A 3 22.34 36.95 11.47
C PRO A 3 21.77 35.52 11.54
N VAL A 4 21.09 35.20 12.61
CA VAL A 4 20.35 33.92 12.83
C VAL A 4 18.99 33.91 12.06
N HIS A 5 18.64 34.95 11.33
CA HIS A 5 17.29 35.15 10.77
C HIS A 5 17.04 34.59 9.37
N ALA A 6 18.06 34.13 8.63
CA ALA A 6 17.88 33.63 7.25
C ALA A 6 17.40 32.17 7.18
N ALA A 7 17.83 31.29 8.09
CA ALA A 7 17.49 29.87 8.10
C ALA A 7 16.01 29.61 8.45
N SER A 8 15.39 30.43 9.30
CA SER A 8 13.99 30.26 9.73
C SER A 8 12.98 30.58 8.60
N LYS A 9 13.27 31.52 7.71
CA LYS A 9 12.36 31.88 6.60
C LYS A 9 12.38 30.85 5.48
N ALA A 10 13.53 30.22 5.20
CA ALA A 10 13.64 29.19 4.16
C ALA A 10 12.92 27.89 4.58
N GLY A 11 13.01 27.46 5.83
CA GLY A 11 12.29 26.31 6.36
C GLY A 11 10.77 26.49 6.32
N ASN A 12 10.27 27.67 6.66
CA ASN A 12 8.83 27.97 6.65
C ASN A 12 8.24 28.05 5.22
N SER A 13 9.01 28.51 4.24
CA SER A 13 8.59 28.53 2.83
C SER A 13 8.55 27.12 2.21
N SER A 14 9.51 26.28 2.54
CA SER A 14 9.56 24.88 2.09
C SER A 14 8.40 24.07 2.68
N GLN A 15 8.11 24.21 3.97
CA GLN A 15 6.97 23.55 4.62
C GLN A 15 5.62 23.98 4.05
N ARG A 16 5.45 25.29 3.78
CA ARG A 16 4.23 25.79 3.13
C ARG A 16 4.07 25.24 1.71
N ARG A 17 5.16 25.12 0.97
CA ARG A 17 5.15 24.54 -0.37
C ARG A 17 4.79 23.07 -0.34
N ALA A 18 5.37 22.29 0.56
CA ALA A 18 5.03 20.87 0.76
C ALA A 18 3.56 20.69 1.14
N GLY A 19 3.05 21.42 2.13
CA GLY A 19 1.65 21.34 2.54
C GLY A 19 0.66 21.70 1.41
N ARG A 20 0.99 22.68 0.58
CA ARG A 20 0.14 23.02 -0.58
C ARG A 20 0.17 21.93 -1.66
N ARG A 21 1.32 21.29 -1.85
CA ARG A 21 1.44 20.16 -2.77
C ARG A 21 0.58 18.97 -2.31
N GLU A 22 0.61 18.66 -1.01
CA GLU A 22 -0.22 17.61 -0.41
C GLU A 22 -1.73 17.91 -0.54
N GLU A 23 -2.13 19.17 -0.34
CA GLU A 23 -3.51 19.59 -0.52
C GLU A 23 -4.00 19.39 -1.97
N LEU A 24 -3.17 19.73 -2.96
CA LEU A 24 -3.47 19.49 -4.37
C LEU A 24 -3.58 17.99 -4.69
N VAL A 25 -2.72 17.17 -4.13
CA VAL A 25 -2.80 15.69 -4.26
C VAL A 25 -4.09 15.16 -3.66
N ALA A 26 -4.49 15.64 -2.48
CA ALA A 26 -5.73 15.22 -1.83
C ALA A 26 -6.98 15.63 -2.63
N VAL A 27 -7.02 16.87 -3.17
CA VAL A 27 -8.09 17.32 -4.04
C VAL A 27 -8.16 16.49 -5.32
N ALA A 28 -7.02 16.25 -5.97
CA ALA A 28 -6.96 15.44 -7.18
C ALA A 28 -7.40 13.99 -6.93
N SER A 29 -7.00 13.39 -5.80
CA SER A 29 -7.41 12.04 -5.43
C SER A 29 -8.93 11.92 -5.33
N LYS A 30 -9.61 12.90 -4.72
CA LYS A 30 -11.09 12.93 -4.64
C LYS A 30 -11.73 13.02 -6.02
N LEU A 31 -11.20 13.89 -6.88
CA LEU A 31 -11.73 14.07 -8.23
C LEU A 31 -11.48 12.82 -9.10
N PHE A 32 -10.29 12.25 -9.05
CA PHE A 32 -9.95 11.01 -9.79
C PHE A 32 -10.80 9.84 -9.30
N ALA A 33 -10.98 9.67 -8.00
CA ALA A 33 -11.84 8.62 -7.46
C ALA A 33 -13.30 8.76 -7.89
N ALA A 34 -13.81 10.00 -8.00
CA ALA A 34 -15.20 10.27 -8.34
C ALA A 34 -15.52 10.26 -9.83
N ARG A 35 -14.58 10.75 -10.68
CA ARG A 35 -14.81 10.99 -12.12
C ARG A 35 -13.83 10.25 -13.03
N GLY A 36 -12.88 9.49 -12.46
CA GLY A 36 -11.75 8.90 -13.16
C GLY A 36 -10.66 9.92 -13.50
N TYR A 37 -9.47 9.41 -13.75
CA TYR A 37 -8.35 10.24 -14.20
C TYR A 37 -8.67 10.97 -15.51
N HIS A 38 -9.24 10.27 -16.49
CA HIS A 38 -9.55 10.81 -17.81
C HIS A 38 -10.59 11.93 -17.72
N GLY A 39 -11.63 11.77 -16.90
CA GLY A 39 -12.73 12.71 -16.71
C GLY A 39 -12.40 13.96 -15.91
N THR A 40 -11.17 14.08 -15.36
CA THR A 40 -10.74 15.21 -14.53
C THR A 40 -9.73 16.07 -15.29
N ARG A 41 -9.89 17.40 -15.23
CA ARG A 41 -8.97 18.37 -15.83
C ARG A 41 -8.18 19.11 -14.75
N MET A 42 -7.05 19.72 -15.12
CA MET A 42 -6.25 20.57 -14.21
C MET A 42 -7.06 21.78 -13.71
N ASP A 43 -7.98 22.27 -14.52
CA ASP A 43 -8.87 23.38 -14.14
C ASP A 43 -9.85 22.96 -13.04
N ASP A 44 -10.40 21.73 -13.10
CA ASP A 44 -11.28 21.20 -12.06
C ASP A 44 -10.54 21.10 -10.70
N ILE A 45 -9.26 20.72 -10.75
CA ILE A 45 -8.41 20.64 -9.54
C ILE A 45 -8.16 22.04 -8.98
N ALA A 46 -7.90 23.03 -9.85
CA ALA A 46 -7.69 24.42 -9.46
C ALA A 46 -8.94 25.00 -8.80
N ASP A 47 -10.10 24.81 -9.41
CA ASP A 47 -11.39 25.30 -8.92
C ASP A 47 -11.72 24.75 -7.54
N VAL A 48 -11.59 23.42 -7.36
CA VAL A 48 -11.86 22.76 -6.06
C VAL A 48 -10.85 23.16 -4.99
N ALA A 49 -9.58 23.37 -5.38
CA ALA A 49 -8.53 23.83 -4.46
C ALA A 49 -8.63 25.33 -4.12
N GLY A 50 -9.54 26.08 -4.75
CA GLY A 50 -9.64 27.54 -4.59
C GLY A 50 -8.40 28.30 -5.10
N LEU A 51 -7.74 27.79 -6.14
CA LEU A 51 -6.51 28.32 -6.71
C LEU A 51 -6.72 28.72 -8.17
N ASN A 52 -5.89 29.66 -8.65
CA ASN A 52 -5.84 29.90 -10.08
C ASN A 52 -5.01 28.77 -10.79
N LYS A 53 -5.30 28.56 -12.05
CA LYS A 53 -4.65 27.56 -12.91
C LYS A 53 -3.13 27.68 -12.91
N ALA A 54 -2.58 28.90 -13.01
CA ALA A 54 -1.14 29.14 -13.02
C ALA A 54 -0.47 28.67 -11.72
N THR A 55 -1.16 28.83 -10.59
CA THR A 55 -0.67 28.34 -9.29
C THR A 55 -0.60 26.82 -9.28
N VAL A 56 -1.61 26.10 -9.78
CA VAL A 56 -1.58 24.63 -9.83
C VAL A 56 -0.44 24.15 -10.74
N TYR A 57 -0.25 24.76 -11.90
CA TYR A 57 0.85 24.44 -12.81
C TYR A 57 2.24 24.76 -12.24
N HIS A 58 2.33 25.68 -11.29
CA HIS A 58 3.59 25.93 -10.56
C HIS A 58 3.98 24.74 -9.66
N TYR A 59 3.00 23.99 -9.12
CA TYR A 59 3.25 22.81 -8.29
C TYR A 59 3.38 21.52 -9.11
N PHE A 60 2.55 21.37 -10.13
CA PHE A 60 2.49 20.18 -10.99
C PHE A 60 2.39 20.58 -12.46
N ALA A 61 3.43 20.28 -13.21
CA ALA A 61 3.48 20.63 -14.63
C ALA A 61 2.42 19.88 -15.47
N SER A 62 1.87 18.76 -14.97
CA SER A 62 0.83 17.99 -15.65
C SER A 62 -0.03 17.21 -14.65
N LYS A 63 -1.21 16.78 -15.11
CA LYS A 63 -2.09 15.88 -14.37
C LYS A 63 -1.43 14.52 -14.10
N ALA A 64 -0.61 14.06 -15.03
CA ALA A 64 0.15 12.81 -14.88
C ALA A 64 1.13 12.87 -13.70
N LEU A 65 1.77 14.02 -13.45
CA LEU A 65 2.64 14.17 -12.28
C LEU A 65 1.87 14.15 -10.95
N ILE A 66 0.62 14.57 -10.93
CA ILE A 66 -0.23 14.42 -9.73
C ILE A 66 -0.58 12.95 -9.53
N LEU A 67 -0.94 12.24 -10.60
CA LEU A 67 -1.21 10.79 -10.53
C LEU A 67 0.01 10.02 -10.06
N TYR A 68 1.18 10.30 -10.62
CA TYR A 68 2.45 9.71 -10.17
C TYR A 68 2.68 9.92 -8.67
N GLU A 69 2.48 11.14 -8.20
CA GLU A 69 2.62 11.47 -6.77
C GLU A 69 1.65 10.69 -5.88
N ILE A 70 0.40 10.50 -6.33
CA ILE A 70 -0.60 9.68 -5.61
C ILE A 70 -0.10 8.25 -5.47
N TYR A 71 0.38 7.64 -6.55
CA TYR A 71 0.90 6.27 -6.54
C TYR A 71 2.16 6.12 -5.71
N PHE A 72 3.11 7.04 -5.92
CA PHE A 72 4.36 7.04 -5.18
C PHE A 72 4.12 7.13 -3.67
N LYS A 73 3.27 8.08 -3.26
CA LYS A 73 2.92 8.26 -1.85
C LYS A 73 2.18 7.06 -1.28
N ALA A 74 1.22 6.49 -2.00
CA ALA A 74 0.50 5.30 -1.56
C ALA A 74 1.45 4.11 -1.34
N ALA A 75 2.42 3.90 -2.22
CA ALA A 75 3.42 2.86 -2.07
C ALA A 75 4.36 3.10 -0.89
N GLU A 76 4.86 4.34 -0.69
CA GLU A 76 5.69 4.71 0.45
C GLU A 76 4.94 4.55 1.79
N GLU A 77 3.69 4.98 1.88
CA GLU A 77 2.85 4.82 3.07
C GLU A 77 2.59 3.33 3.37
N THR A 78 2.37 2.52 2.33
CA THR A 78 2.23 1.06 2.48
C THR A 78 3.53 0.43 3.00
N LEU A 79 4.68 0.81 2.45
CA LEU A 79 5.99 0.37 2.93
C LEU A 79 6.23 0.77 4.39
N ALA A 80 5.80 1.96 4.79
CA ALA A 80 5.90 2.40 6.17
C ALA A 80 5.05 1.54 7.12
N CYS A 81 3.89 1.05 6.68
CA CYS A 81 3.06 0.12 7.45
C CYS A 81 3.74 -1.23 7.69
N LEU A 82 4.67 -1.63 6.81
CA LEU A 82 5.41 -2.89 6.87
C LEU A 82 6.75 -2.78 7.63
N GLN A 83 6.94 -1.72 8.40
CA GLN A 83 8.09 -1.66 9.32
C GLN A 83 7.95 -2.74 10.38
N ASP A 84 8.96 -3.59 10.46
CA ASP A 84 9.04 -4.71 11.38
C ASP A 84 9.92 -4.38 12.59
N ASP A 85 9.62 -4.99 13.74
CA ASP A 85 10.47 -4.91 14.92
C ASP A 85 11.12 -6.29 15.13
N PRO A 86 12.46 -6.38 15.19
CA PRO A 86 13.16 -7.65 15.38
C PRO A 86 12.77 -8.41 16.66
N ARG A 87 12.11 -7.73 17.60
CA ARG A 87 11.62 -8.33 18.86
C ARG A 87 10.28 -9.02 18.71
N TRP A 88 9.55 -8.76 17.62
CA TRP A 88 8.26 -9.37 17.37
C TRP A 88 8.41 -10.78 16.79
N SER A 89 7.52 -11.67 17.18
CA SER A 89 7.30 -12.92 16.48
C SER A 89 6.76 -12.65 15.06
N ALA A 90 6.88 -13.61 14.16
CA ALA A 90 6.34 -13.46 12.81
C ALA A 90 4.82 -13.23 12.83
N ARG A 91 4.12 -13.87 13.76
CA ARG A 91 2.70 -13.67 14.02
C ARG A 91 2.38 -12.23 14.41
N GLU A 92 3.12 -11.68 15.37
CA GLU A 92 2.93 -10.30 15.83
C GLU A 92 3.22 -9.32 14.68
N SER A 93 4.28 -9.55 13.91
CA SER A 93 4.63 -8.71 12.75
C SER A 93 3.50 -8.65 11.73
N LEU A 94 2.91 -9.80 11.33
CA LEU A 94 1.78 -9.81 10.41
C LEU A 94 0.55 -9.09 10.98
N TYR A 95 0.27 -9.26 12.28
CA TYR A 95 -0.84 -8.55 12.93
C TYR A 95 -0.63 -7.04 12.91
N GLN A 96 0.55 -6.57 13.29
CA GLN A 96 0.88 -5.15 13.32
C GLN A 96 0.87 -4.53 11.92
N CYS A 97 1.41 -5.22 10.92
CA CYS A 97 1.36 -4.80 9.53
C CYS A 97 -0.10 -4.71 9.03
N THR A 98 -0.91 -5.75 9.28
CA THR A 98 -2.34 -5.76 8.92
C THR A 98 -3.09 -4.58 9.54
N SER A 99 -2.88 -4.34 10.83
CA SER A 99 -3.54 -3.27 11.58
C SER A 99 -3.20 -1.89 11.01
N ARG A 100 -1.91 -1.63 10.72
CA ARG A 100 -1.46 -0.37 10.14
C ARG A 100 -1.96 -0.17 8.71
N MET A 101 -1.89 -1.21 7.87
CA MET A 101 -2.38 -1.15 6.48
C MET A 101 -3.89 -0.89 6.43
N LEU A 102 -4.69 -1.55 7.26
CA LEU A 102 -6.12 -1.29 7.33
C LEU A 102 -6.44 0.11 7.85
N ALA A 103 -5.71 0.61 8.84
CA ALA A 103 -5.83 1.99 9.30
C ALA A 103 -5.49 3.00 8.18
N LEU A 104 -4.44 2.74 7.41
CA LEU A 104 -4.06 3.55 6.24
C LEU A 104 -5.18 3.57 5.19
N ILE A 105 -5.72 2.39 4.82
CA ILE A 105 -6.83 2.27 3.86
C ILE A 105 -8.07 3.00 4.36
N PHE A 106 -8.35 2.92 5.66
CA PHE A 106 -9.47 3.61 6.29
C PHE A 106 -9.37 5.13 6.18
N SER A 107 -8.15 5.64 6.34
CA SER A 107 -7.87 7.08 6.30
C SER A 107 -7.77 7.65 4.88
N ASN A 108 -7.33 6.83 3.90
CA ASN A 108 -6.95 7.27 2.55
C ASN A 108 -7.77 6.58 1.45
N ARG A 109 -9.10 6.47 1.64
CA ARG A 109 -10.00 5.73 0.71
C ARG A 109 -9.94 6.22 -0.73
N GLU A 110 -9.91 7.53 -0.94
CA GLU A 110 -9.87 8.10 -2.27
C GLU A 110 -8.57 7.74 -3.00
N GLN A 111 -7.44 7.77 -2.31
CA GLN A 111 -6.16 7.36 -2.88
C GLN A 111 -6.15 5.86 -3.23
N GLY A 112 -6.69 5.02 -2.33
CA GLY A 112 -6.87 3.60 -2.60
C GLY A 112 -7.76 3.34 -3.81
N ALA A 113 -8.86 4.07 -3.95
CA ALA A 113 -9.74 3.96 -5.11
C ALA A 113 -9.01 4.32 -6.42
N VAL A 114 -8.28 5.44 -6.44
CA VAL A 114 -7.46 5.85 -7.60
C VAL A 114 -6.42 4.79 -7.93
N TYR A 115 -5.71 4.29 -6.92
CA TYR A 115 -4.71 3.25 -7.11
C TYR A 115 -5.27 2.04 -7.87
N PHE A 116 -6.40 1.49 -7.43
CA PHE A 116 -6.97 0.29 -8.04
C PHE A 116 -7.71 0.56 -9.36
N GLN A 117 -8.34 1.71 -9.52
CA GLN A 117 -9.09 2.05 -10.73
C GLN A 117 -8.14 2.33 -11.91
N GLU A 118 -7.05 3.05 -11.67
CA GLU A 118 -6.16 3.51 -12.72
C GLU A 118 -4.94 2.58 -12.96
N ASN A 119 -4.70 1.60 -12.07
CA ASN A 119 -3.55 0.69 -12.18
C ASN A 119 -3.46 -0.05 -13.52
N PRO A 120 -4.56 -0.55 -14.12
CA PRO A 120 -4.50 -1.21 -15.41
C PRO A 120 -4.03 -0.30 -16.56
N PHE A 121 -4.20 1.01 -16.41
CA PHE A 121 -3.92 2.02 -17.41
C PHE A 121 -2.67 2.85 -17.10
N LEU A 122 -1.93 2.52 -16.05
CA LEU A 122 -0.84 3.34 -15.53
C LEU A 122 0.23 3.66 -16.59
N SER A 123 0.55 2.68 -17.45
CA SER A 123 1.49 2.83 -18.57
C SER A 123 0.98 3.72 -19.71
N GLU A 124 -0.32 4.05 -19.73
CA GLU A 124 -0.89 5.00 -20.71
C GLU A 124 -0.70 6.45 -20.24
N TRP A 125 -0.60 6.66 -18.92
CA TRP A 125 -0.56 7.98 -18.30
C TRP A 125 0.82 8.42 -17.86
N LEU A 126 1.68 7.48 -17.46
CA LEU A 126 2.99 7.74 -16.89
C LEU A 126 4.12 7.30 -17.81
N SER A 127 5.30 7.90 -17.63
CA SER A 127 6.48 7.44 -18.36
C SER A 127 6.93 6.04 -17.90
N PRO A 128 7.66 5.30 -18.74
CA PRO A 128 8.20 4.00 -18.37
C PRO A 128 9.03 4.03 -17.08
N GLU A 129 9.81 5.10 -16.88
CA GLU A 129 10.64 5.28 -15.69
C GLU A 129 9.78 5.46 -14.43
N GLN A 130 8.70 6.25 -14.53
CA GLN A 130 7.76 6.46 -13.42
C GLN A 130 7.02 5.16 -13.05
N VAL A 131 6.58 4.41 -14.06
CA VAL A 131 5.96 3.09 -13.86
C VAL A 131 6.94 2.13 -13.20
N ALA A 132 8.18 2.05 -13.69
CA ALA A 132 9.22 1.20 -13.11
C ALA A 132 9.51 1.55 -11.65
N GLU A 133 9.52 2.84 -11.31
CA GLU A 133 9.75 3.29 -9.95
C GLU A 133 8.60 2.92 -9.00
N ILE A 134 7.36 2.98 -9.45
CA ILE A 134 6.19 2.51 -8.70
C ILE A 134 6.27 0.99 -8.51
N ARG A 135 6.49 0.22 -9.59
CA ARG A 135 6.59 -1.25 -9.53
C ARG A 135 7.68 -1.73 -8.57
N LYS A 136 8.84 -1.08 -8.60
CA LYS A 136 9.92 -1.37 -7.63
C LYS A 136 9.45 -1.27 -6.18
N ARG A 137 8.59 -0.30 -5.86
CA ARG A 137 8.05 -0.17 -4.49
C ARG A 137 7.01 -1.23 -4.18
N GLU A 138 6.20 -1.60 -5.15
CA GLU A 138 5.27 -2.72 -5.02
C GLU A 138 6.01 -4.04 -4.75
N ASP A 139 7.11 -4.28 -5.48
CA ASP A 139 7.99 -5.44 -5.23
C ASP A 139 8.57 -5.41 -3.82
N MET A 140 9.02 -4.25 -3.34
CA MET A 140 9.51 -4.09 -1.96
C MET A 140 8.42 -4.37 -0.91
N VAL A 141 7.15 -4.00 -1.19
CA VAL A 141 6.02 -4.35 -0.31
C VAL A 141 5.87 -5.86 -0.23
N GLN A 142 5.90 -6.53 -1.38
CA GLN A 142 5.80 -7.99 -1.45
C GLN A 142 6.96 -8.67 -0.73
N GLU A 143 8.21 -8.27 -0.99
CA GLU A 143 9.41 -8.82 -0.36
C GLU A 143 9.35 -8.70 1.17
N ARG A 144 8.89 -7.58 1.70
CA ARG A 144 8.77 -7.39 3.16
C ARG A 144 7.79 -8.37 3.79
N VAL A 145 6.61 -8.55 3.17
CA VAL A 145 5.63 -9.52 3.65
C VAL A 145 6.17 -10.94 3.54
N GLN A 146 6.79 -11.27 2.41
CA GLN A 146 7.41 -12.58 2.19
C GLN A 146 8.47 -12.89 3.25
N ASN A 147 9.35 -11.95 3.55
CA ASN A 147 10.39 -12.11 4.58
C ASN A 147 9.81 -12.38 5.98
N ILE A 148 8.67 -11.77 6.33
CA ILE A 148 7.99 -12.07 7.60
C ILE A 148 7.47 -13.51 7.61
N ILE A 149 6.90 -13.97 6.49
CA ILE A 149 6.38 -15.34 6.36
C ILE A 149 7.51 -16.35 6.43
N GLU A 150 8.61 -16.13 5.70
CA GLU A 150 9.80 -16.99 5.71
C GLU A 150 10.41 -17.09 7.11
N ARG A 151 10.49 -15.98 7.84
CA ARG A 151 10.94 -15.98 9.23
C ARG A 151 10.02 -16.84 10.11
N GLY A 152 8.70 -16.76 9.90
CA GLY A 152 7.73 -17.56 10.64
C GLY A 152 7.85 -19.07 10.33
N ILE A 153 8.13 -19.42 9.07
CA ILE A 153 8.42 -20.82 8.69
C ILE A 153 9.71 -21.28 9.36
N ALA A 154 10.78 -20.49 9.25
CA ALA A 154 12.09 -20.83 9.84
C ALA A 154 12.05 -20.98 11.37
N SER A 155 11.20 -20.19 12.05
CA SER A 155 10.99 -20.30 13.51
C SER A 155 9.96 -21.37 13.91
N SER A 156 9.39 -22.09 12.95
CA SER A 156 8.30 -23.06 13.16
C SER A 156 7.01 -22.47 13.76
N GLU A 157 6.82 -21.15 13.66
CA GLU A 157 5.56 -20.50 13.98
C GLU A 157 4.51 -20.75 12.89
N PHE A 158 4.95 -20.89 11.64
CA PHE A 158 4.10 -21.11 10.47
C PHE A 158 4.38 -22.47 9.84
N VAL A 159 3.37 -23.00 9.14
CA VAL A 159 3.52 -24.20 8.33
C VAL A 159 4.40 -23.93 7.11
N GLU A 160 5.04 -24.99 6.59
CA GLU A 160 5.70 -24.93 5.29
C GLU A 160 4.70 -24.58 4.20
N CYS A 161 4.98 -23.51 3.46
CA CYS A 161 4.16 -23.03 2.34
C CYS A 161 5.02 -22.25 1.35
N ASP A 162 4.48 -21.97 0.17
CA ASP A 162 5.09 -21.04 -0.77
C ASP A 162 4.93 -19.60 -0.23
N SER A 163 6.02 -19.05 0.33
CA SER A 163 6.05 -17.72 0.94
C SER A 163 5.68 -16.60 -0.03
N HIS A 164 6.05 -16.75 -1.32
CA HIS A 164 5.72 -15.80 -2.37
C HIS A 164 4.21 -15.77 -2.64
N VAL A 165 3.59 -16.94 -2.83
CA VAL A 165 2.14 -17.04 -3.07
C VAL A 165 1.36 -16.54 -1.87
N MET A 166 1.80 -16.87 -0.65
CA MET A 166 1.17 -16.41 0.57
C MET A 166 1.29 -14.90 0.77
N ALA A 167 2.42 -14.30 0.40
CA ALA A 167 2.60 -12.85 0.45
C ALA A 167 1.64 -12.14 -0.52
N LEU A 168 1.50 -12.64 -1.76
CA LEU A 168 0.53 -12.11 -2.72
C LEU A 168 -0.91 -12.25 -2.24
N GLY A 169 -1.28 -13.40 -1.68
CA GLY A 169 -2.60 -13.64 -1.09
C GLY A 169 -2.90 -12.68 0.07
N TYR A 170 -1.95 -12.51 0.97
CA TYR A 170 -2.05 -11.55 2.09
C TYR A 170 -2.25 -10.11 1.60
N ILE A 171 -1.40 -9.65 0.67
CA ILE A 171 -1.49 -8.30 0.10
C ILE A 171 -2.84 -8.11 -0.60
N GLY A 172 -3.26 -9.07 -1.40
CA GLY A 172 -4.55 -9.04 -2.10
C GLY A 172 -5.74 -8.94 -1.13
N MET A 173 -5.71 -9.71 -0.03
CA MET A 173 -6.75 -9.68 1.01
C MET A 173 -6.79 -8.31 1.70
N VAL A 174 -5.65 -7.79 2.15
CA VAL A 174 -5.58 -6.54 2.91
C VAL A 174 -5.89 -5.35 2.02
N LEU A 175 -5.18 -5.20 0.90
CA LEU A 175 -5.38 -4.06 -0.01
C LEU A 175 -6.75 -4.10 -0.69
N GLY A 176 -7.27 -5.30 -1.04
CA GLY A 176 -8.61 -5.45 -1.63
C GLY A 176 -9.76 -4.97 -0.74
N SER A 177 -9.50 -4.82 0.56
CA SER A 177 -10.49 -4.34 1.53
C SER A 177 -10.98 -2.90 1.25
N TYR A 178 -10.20 -2.08 0.52
CA TYR A 178 -10.60 -0.71 0.15
C TYR A 178 -12.00 -0.63 -0.49
N ARG A 179 -12.42 -1.69 -1.20
CA ARG A 179 -13.68 -1.73 -1.95
C ARG A 179 -14.92 -1.74 -1.06
N TRP A 180 -14.83 -2.41 0.08
CA TRP A 180 -15.96 -2.63 0.97
C TRP A 180 -15.78 -2.01 2.36
N LEU A 181 -14.56 -1.62 2.71
CA LEU A 181 -14.25 -0.98 3.98
C LEU A 181 -14.98 0.36 4.08
N ASN A 182 -15.82 0.52 5.10
CA ASN A 182 -16.61 1.73 5.29
C ASN A 182 -16.31 2.35 6.67
N PRO A 183 -15.77 3.59 6.74
CA PRO A 183 -15.51 4.27 8.00
C PRO A 183 -16.74 4.46 8.91
N SER A 184 -17.93 4.56 8.30
CA SER A 184 -19.21 4.62 9.00
C SER A 184 -19.86 3.25 9.15
N GLY A 185 -19.13 2.17 8.85
CA GLY A 185 -19.62 0.81 8.92
C GLY A 185 -19.74 0.30 10.37
N ARG A 186 -20.28 -0.93 10.50
CA ARG A 186 -20.49 -1.59 11.79
C ARG A 186 -19.19 -1.96 12.52
N ARG A 187 -18.09 -2.14 11.80
CA ARG A 187 -16.79 -2.58 12.31
C ARG A 187 -15.74 -1.51 12.10
N SER A 188 -14.90 -1.29 13.10
CA SER A 188 -13.70 -0.45 13.03
C SER A 188 -12.59 -1.14 12.23
N ALA A 189 -11.60 -0.37 11.78
CA ALA A 189 -10.40 -0.91 11.15
C ALA A 189 -9.68 -1.92 12.05
N GLN A 190 -9.64 -1.66 13.36
CA GLN A 190 -9.00 -2.53 14.34
C GLN A 190 -9.72 -3.87 14.47
N GLU A 191 -11.05 -3.89 14.54
CA GLU A 191 -11.83 -5.14 14.59
C GLU A 191 -11.64 -5.98 13.33
N ILE A 192 -11.56 -5.32 12.16
CA ILE A 192 -11.30 -6.00 10.89
C ILE A 192 -9.86 -6.53 10.86
N ALA A 193 -8.89 -5.79 11.40
CA ALA A 193 -7.50 -6.27 11.50
C ALA A 193 -7.38 -7.53 12.35
N VAL A 194 -8.11 -7.59 13.46
CA VAL A 194 -8.18 -8.79 14.31
C VAL A 194 -8.77 -9.97 13.53
N GLU A 195 -9.88 -9.78 12.83
CA GLU A 195 -10.51 -10.85 12.05
C GLU A 195 -9.61 -11.34 10.91
N PHE A 196 -9.00 -10.43 10.16
CA PHE A 196 -8.08 -10.78 9.07
C PHE A 196 -6.86 -11.53 9.58
N SER A 197 -6.21 -10.99 10.61
CA SER A 197 -5.02 -11.63 11.19
C SER A 197 -5.38 -12.99 11.79
N THR A 198 -6.52 -13.11 12.49
CA THR A 198 -6.97 -14.39 13.05
C THR A 198 -7.22 -15.43 11.95
N THR A 199 -7.90 -15.03 10.88
CA THR A 199 -8.22 -15.93 9.76
C THR A 199 -6.96 -16.38 9.03
N LEU A 200 -6.07 -15.44 8.71
CA LEU A 200 -4.81 -15.74 8.04
C LEU A 200 -3.90 -16.62 8.92
N LEU A 201 -3.74 -16.24 10.18
CA LEU A 201 -2.86 -16.96 11.10
C LEU A 201 -3.36 -18.37 11.40
N ARG A 202 -4.67 -18.60 11.48
CA ARG A 202 -5.23 -19.96 11.60
C ARG A 202 -4.89 -20.82 10.39
N GLY A 203 -4.83 -20.26 9.20
CA GLY A 203 -4.39 -20.97 7.99
C GLY A 203 -2.87 -21.21 7.92
N LEU A 204 -2.08 -20.38 8.59
CA LEU A 204 -0.61 -20.48 8.63
C LEU A 204 -0.06 -21.21 9.85
N ILE A 205 -0.83 -21.28 10.96
CA ILE A 205 -0.39 -21.93 12.18
C ILE A 205 -0.36 -23.46 11.95
N ARG A 206 0.72 -24.06 12.41
CA ARG A 206 0.89 -25.51 12.40
C ARG A 206 -0.04 -26.13 13.45
N ASP A 207 -1.24 -26.50 13.05
CA ASP A 207 -2.13 -27.35 13.84
C ASP A 207 -2.11 -28.76 13.23
N GLU A 208 -1.74 -29.77 14.01
CA GLU A 208 -1.61 -31.14 13.51
C GLU A 208 -2.95 -31.72 13.02
N GLU A 209 -4.07 -31.14 13.43
CA GLU A 209 -5.42 -31.58 13.04
C GLU A 209 -5.97 -30.92 11.76
N THR A 210 -5.38 -29.82 11.28
CA THR A 210 -5.92 -29.06 10.14
C THR A 210 -5.19 -29.35 8.82
N ARG A 211 -4.80 -30.59 8.56
CA ARG A 211 -4.49 -30.99 7.18
C ARG A 211 -5.81 -31.05 6.41
N ILE A 212 -6.10 -30.04 5.60
CA ILE A 212 -7.04 -30.20 4.50
C ILE A 212 -6.48 -31.35 3.67
N ASN A 213 -7.11 -32.51 3.74
CA ASN A 213 -6.81 -33.62 2.84
C ASN A 213 -6.89 -33.02 1.44
N ASP A 214 -5.78 -33.07 0.70
CA ASP A 214 -5.65 -32.51 -0.65
C ASP A 214 -6.83 -33.00 -1.52
N PRO A 215 -7.89 -32.20 -1.74
CA PRO A 215 -9.06 -32.64 -2.49
C PRO A 215 -8.77 -32.72 -3.99
N LEU A 216 -7.60 -32.27 -4.44
CA LEU A 216 -7.22 -32.19 -5.85
C LEU A 216 -6.06 -33.12 -6.21
N GLY A 217 -5.47 -33.86 -5.25
CA GLY A 217 -4.40 -34.83 -5.51
C GLY A 217 -3.14 -34.24 -6.14
N VAL A 218 -2.89 -32.92 -5.93
CA VAL A 218 -1.67 -32.26 -6.38
C VAL A 218 -0.54 -32.66 -5.45
N ALA A 219 0.03 -33.84 -5.69
CA ALA A 219 1.22 -34.30 -5.00
C ALA A 219 2.32 -33.23 -5.14
N THR A 220 2.73 -32.67 -4.01
CA THR A 220 3.99 -31.93 -3.95
C THR A 220 5.09 -32.89 -4.41
N ALA A 221 5.65 -32.61 -5.58
CA ALA A 221 6.79 -33.32 -6.12
C ALA A 221 7.99 -33.07 -5.18
N THR A 222 8.12 -33.92 -4.17
CA THR A 222 9.31 -33.99 -3.36
C THR A 222 10.23 -35.10 -3.93
N SER A 223 11.42 -34.64 -4.28
CA SER A 223 12.68 -35.38 -4.45
C SER A 223 12.70 -36.45 -5.52
N VAL A 224 13.27 -36.05 -6.65
CA VAL A 224 14.11 -36.99 -7.44
C VAL A 224 15.35 -37.32 -6.61
N ASP A 225 15.32 -38.40 -5.87
CA ASP A 225 16.53 -39.06 -5.47
C ASP A 225 17.02 -39.90 -6.66
N GLY A 226 18.03 -39.31 -7.33
CA GLY A 226 18.86 -40.05 -8.23
C GLY A 226 19.95 -40.78 -7.45
N THR A 227 20.01 -42.09 -7.54
CA THR A 227 21.26 -42.85 -7.40
C THR A 227 21.05 -44.28 -7.91
N PRO A 228 22.11 -45.00 -8.28
CA PRO A 228 22.75 -44.95 -9.59
C PRO A 228 22.39 -46.17 -10.44
#